data_206ec985bc6365cca89f7599cafdc335
#
_entry.id   206ec985bc6365cca89f7599cafdc335
#
_cell.length_a   1.000
_cell.length_b   1.000
_cell.length_c   1.000
_cell.angle_alpha   90.00
_cell.angle_beta   90.00
_cell.angle_gamma   90.00
#
_symmetry.space_group_name_H-M   'P 1'
#
loop_
_entity.id
_entity.type
_entity.pdbx_description
1 polymer ?
#
loop_
_entity_poly.entity_id
_entity_poly.type
_entity_poly.pdbx_seq_one_letter_code
_entity_poly.pdbx_strand_id
1 'polypeptide(L)'
;TATWALLHDPRISKIRGTTAQSIHGHKVLPTYHPAAILRQWEYRPVALLDLIKAKRESAYPDVRRPQRFIHIEPTIPDLWSFYHEHLVSARAIAFDIETSGTQITCIGFAPRTDLALVIPFVDPRRGGNYWPSVSDELEAWNFVRTVLGLPVPKVTQNGLYDVNFLWSRYGIPVTNWAEDTMLLH
;
A
#
# COMPACT_ATOMS: atom_id res chain seq x y z
N THR A 1 -16.67 -0.62 25.55
CA THR A 1 -17.02 -0.04 24.24
C THR A 1 -17.73 -1.09 23.37
N ALA A 2 -18.55 -0.64 22.39
CA ALA A 2 -19.22 -1.58 21.47
C ALA A 2 -18.22 -2.42 20.66
N THR A 3 -17.09 -1.85 20.26
CA THR A 3 -16.02 -2.57 19.57
C THR A 3 -15.39 -3.67 20.41
N TRP A 4 -15.19 -3.43 21.70
CA TRP A 4 -14.74 -4.46 22.63
C TRP A 4 -15.76 -5.60 22.73
N ALA A 5 -17.04 -5.27 22.90
CA ALA A 5 -18.10 -6.27 23.05
C ALA A 5 -18.28 -7.16 21.81
N LEU A 6 -18.06 -6.62 20.62
CA LEU A 6 -18.31 -7.33 19.37
C LEU A 6 -17.04 -7.93 18.73
N LEU A 7 -15.89 -7.31 18.92
CA LEU A 7 -14.63 -7.66 18.21
C LEU A 7 -13.48 -7.97 19.16
N HIS A 8 -13.66 -7.85 20.49
CA HIS A 8 -12.61 -7.96 21.49
C HIS A 8 -11.42 -6.99 21.25
N ASP A 9 -11.66 -5.90 20.53
CA ASP A 9 -10.67 -4.86 20.27
C ASP A 9 -11.20 -3.47 20.64
N PRO A 10 -10.59 -2.77 21.62
CA PRO A 10 -11.01 -1.42 22.00
C PRO A 10 -10.44 -0.30 21.12
N ARG A 11 -9.49 -0.61 20.21
CA ARG A 11 -8.68 0.36 19.46
C ARG A 11 -9.40 0.90 18.24
N ILE A 12 -10.50 1.67 18.47
CA ILE A 12 -11.34 2.19 17.39
C ILE A 12 -10.55 2.90 16.28
N SER A 13 -9.52 3.66 16.60
CA SER A 13 -8.69 4.36 15.61
C SER A 13 -7.93 3.43 14.65
N LYS A 14 -7.67 2.19 15.07
CA LYS A 14 -6.97 1.19 14.24
C LYS A 14 -7.94 0.33 13.42
N ILE A 15 -9.15 0.08 13.95
CA ILE A 15 -10.09 -0.88 13.33
C ILE A 15 -11.26 -0.20 12.63
N ARG A 16 -11.43 1.13 12.77
CA ARG A 16 -12.51 1.85 12.10
C ARG A 16 -12.46 1.65 10.56
N GLY A 17 -13.61 1.62 9.93
CA GLY A 17 -13.71 1.45 8.48
C GLY A 17 -13.36 0.06 7.96
N THR A 18 -12.95 -0.89 8.81
CA THR A 18 -12.74 -2.27 8.40
C THR A 18 -14.03 -3.08 8.52
N THR A 19 -14.24 -4.03 7.62
CA THR A 19 -15.29 -5.03 7.78
C THR A 19 -14.75 -6.24 8.52
N ALA A 20 -15.43 -6.64 9.59
CA ALA A 20 -15.06 -7.79 10.40
C ALA A 20 -16.30 -8.64 10.74
N GLN A 21 -16.08 -9.86 11.19
CA GLN A 21 -17.13 -10.69 11.76
C GLN A 21 -17.06 -10.59 13.29
N SER A 22 -18.23 -10.32 13.91
CA SER A 22 -18.32 -10.30 15.36
C SER A 22 -18.22 -11.71 15.95
N ILE A 23 -18.03 -11.79 17.27
CA ILE A 23 -18.06 -13.06 18.02
C ILE A 23 -19.40 -13.79 17.89
N HIS A 24 -20.47 -13.09 17.50
CA HIS A 24 -21.81 -13.66 17.25
C HIS A 24 -22.07 -13.95 15.77
N GLY A 25 -21.07 -13.88 14.91
CA GLY A 25 -21.20 -14.15 13.48
C GLY A 25 -21.78 -12.98 12.63
N HIS A 26 -22.12 -11.84 13.23
CA HIS A 26 -22.64 -10.69 12.49
C HIS A 26 -21.51 -9.91 11.83
N LYS A 27 -21.79 -9.39 10.62
CA LYS A 27 -20.91 -8.45 9.95
C LYS A 27 -20.92 -7.11 10.67
N VAL A 28 -19.76 -6.57 10.98
CA VAL A 28 -19.56 -5.32 11.73
C VAL A 28 -18.61 -4.41 10.98
N LEU A 29 -18.93 -3.13 10.94
CA LEU A 29 -18.04 -2.07 10.47
C LEU A 29 -17.92 -1.03 11.58
N PRO A 30 -16.82 -0.99 12.33
CA PRO A 30 -16.59 0.00 13.38
C PRO A 30 -16.40 1.40 12.80
N THR A 31 -16.95 2.41 13.47
CA THR A 31 -16.69 3.81 13.16
C THR A 31 -16.69 4.66 14.43
N TYR A 32 -16.31 5.94 14.32
CA TYR A 32 -16.34 6.86 15.46
C TYR A 32 -17.76 7.11 15.95
N HIS A 33 -17.91 7.19 17.26
CA HIS A 33 -19.17 7.57 17.89
C HIS A 33 -19.51 9.03 17.55
N PRO A 34 -20.78 9.40 17.29
CA PRO A 34 -21.16 10.78 16.96
C PRO A 34 -20.65 11.82 17.97
N ALA A 35 -20.65 11.51 19.25
CA ALA A 35 -20.09 12.40 20.28
C ALA A 35 -18.57 12.64 20.15
N ALA A 36 -17.83 11.74 19.53
CA ALA A 36 -16.42 11.97 19.22
C ALA A 36 -16.27 12.98 18.07
N ILE A 37 -17.16 12.91 17.07
CA ILE A 37 -17.18 13.86 15.95
C ILE A 37 -17.55 15.27 16.44
N LEU A 38 -18.49 15.39 17.38
CA LEU A 38 -18.84 16.68 17.96
C LEU A 38 -17.70 17.34 18.75
N ARG A 39 -16.79 16.55 19.31
CA ARG A 39 -15.61 17.04 20.04
C ARG A 39 -14.41 17.30 19.12
N GLN A 40 -14.29 16.54 18.03
CA GLN A 40 -13.20 16.63 17.06
C GLN A 40 -13.80 16.55 15.65
N TRP A 41 -14.09 17.72 15.08
CA TRP A 41 -14.79 17.85 13.80
C TRP A 41 -14.04 17.22 12.63
N GLU A 42 -12.72 17.11 12.73
CA GLU A 42 -11.85 16.46 11.75
C GLU A 42 -12.23 14.97 11.50
N TYR A 43 -12.91 14.33 12.45
CA TYR A 43 -13.38 12.95 12.28
C TYR A 43 -14.63 12.81 11.39
N ARG A 44 -15.30 13.92 11.06
CA ARG A 44 -16.54 13.90 10.28
C ARG A 44 -16.36 13.30 8.88
N PRO A 45 -15.39 13.71 8.03
CA PRO A 45 -15.22 13.13 6.69
C PRO A 45 -14.97 11.62 6.76
N VAL A 46 -14.12 11.22 7.69
CA VAL A 46 -13.74 9.84 7.92
C VAL A 46 -14.94 8.98 8.34
N ALA A 47 -15.74 9.45 9.29
CA ALA A 47 -16.95 8.75 9.71
C ALA A 47 -18.00 8.66 8.59
N LEU A 48 -18.12 9.71 7.75
CA LEU A 48 -18.99 9.69 6.58
C LEU A 48 -18.58 8.61 5.57
N LEU A 49 -17.27 8.49 5.28
CA LEU A 49 -16.75 7.43 4.42
C LEU A 49 -17.03 6.03 4.99
N ASP A 50 -16.90 5.87 6.31
CA ASP A 50 -17.24 4.61 6.98
C ASP A 50 -18.71 4.26 6.83
N LEU A 51 -19.62 5.25 6.97
CA LEU A 51 -21.07 5.05 6.80
C LEU A 51 -21.44 4.75 5.34
N ILE A 52 -20.82 5.42 4.37
CA ILE A 52 -20.97 5.12 2.94
C ILE A 52 -20.54 3.68 2.66
N LYS A 53 -19.39 3.27 3.21
CA LYS A 53 -18.93 1.89 3.11
C LYS A 53 -19.91 0.92 3.80
N ALA A 54 -20.37 1.24 5.00
CA ALA A 54 -21.35 0.40 5.71
C ALA A 54 -22.62 0.19 4.91
N LYS A 55 -23.17 1.25 4.27
CA LYS A 55 -24.32 1.16 3.38
C LYS A 55 -24.04 0.22 2.19
N ARG A 56 -22.89 0.31 1.55
CA ARG A 56 -22.50 -0.59 0.46
C ARG A 56 -22.35 -2.04 0.94
N GLU A 57 -21.70 -2.22 2.07
CA GLU A 57 -21.44 -3.54 2.68
C GLU A 57 -22.71 -4.21 3.22
N SER A 58 -23.77 -3.46 3.55
CA SER A 58 -25.06 -4.01 4.03
C SER A 58 -25.85 -4.76 2.94
N ALA A 59 -25.47 -4.63 1.66
CA ALA A 59 -26.11 -5.33 0.56
C ALA A 59 -25.93 -6.86 0.59
N TYR A 60 -25.01 -7.37 1.40
CA TYR A 60 -24.72 -8.81 1.53
C TYR A 60 -24.23 -9.15 2.95
N PRO A 61 -24.55 -10.35 3.47
CA PRO A 61 -24.25 -10.71 4.86
C PRO A 61 -22.76 -11.03 5.08
N ASP A 62 -22.05 -11.51 4.05
CA ASP A 62 -20.71 -12.06 4.18
C ASP A 62 -19.65 -10.95 4.28
N VAL A 63 -18.58 -11.21 5.03
CA VAL A 63 -17.37 -10.39 5.00
C VAL A 63 -16.56 -10.78 3.77
N ARG A 64 -16.67 -10.00 2.71
CA ARG A 64 -15.91 -10.19 1.48
C ARG A 64 -14.58 -9.48 1.57
N ARG A 65 -13.50 -10.25 1.57
CA ARG A 65 -12.15 -9.71 1.46
C ARG A 65 -11.72 -9.80 0.01
N PRO A 66 -11.30 -8.70 -0.62
CA PRO A 66 -10.74 -8.78 -1.97
C PRO A 66 -9.51 -9.68 -1.93
N GLN A 67 -9.45 -10.61 -2.87
CA GLN A 67 -8.25 -11.42 -3.08
C GLN A 67 -7.14 -10.48 -3.55
N ARG A 68 -5.94 -10.64 -3.01
CA ARG A 68 -4.76 -9.85 -3.38
C ARG A 68 -3.60 -10.79 -3.61
N PHE A 69 -2.88 -10.55 -4.67
CA PHE A 69 -1.67 -11.26 -5.04
C PHE A 69 -0.49 -10.31 -4.82
N ILE A 70 0.33 -10.62 -3.83
CA ILE A 70 1.50 -9.82 -3.49
C ILE A 70 2.73 -10.71 -3.62
N HIS A 71 3.56 -10.40 -4.60
CA HIS A 71 4.84 -11.08 -4.80
C HIS A 71 5.88 -10.41 -3.90
N ILE A 72 6.35 -11.16 -2.89
CA ILE A 72 7.29 -10.67 -1.88
C ILE A 72 8.59 -11.41 -1.92
N GLU A 73 9.52 -11.51 -2.24
CA GLU A 73 10.75 -12.32 -2.36
C GLU A 73 10.95 -12.80 -3.80
N PRO A 74 10.88 -11.86 -4.78
CA PRO A 74 11.08 -12.22 -6.17
C PRO A 74 12.54 -12.58 -6.45
N THR A 75 12.74 -13.45 -7.43
CA THR A 75 14.02 -13.63 -8.12
C THR A 75 14.18 -12.61 -9.25
N ILE A 76 15.37 -12.43 -9.81
CA ILE A 76 15.58 -11.55 -10.97
C ILE A 76 14.68 -11.94 -12.17
N PRO A 77 14.54 -13.22 -12.55
CA PRO A 77 13.58 -13.61 -13.56
C PRO A 77 12.13 -13.22 -13.25
N ASP A 78 11.70 -13.35 -11.98
CA ASP A 78 10.35 -12.97 -11.56
C ASP A 78 10.10 -11.48 -11.76
N LEU A 79 11.11 -10.62 -11.49
CA LEU A 79 11.01 -9.18 -11.72
C LEU A 79 10.67 -8.89 -13.19
N TRP A 80 11.44 -9.45 -14.11
CA TRP A 80 11.26 -9.20 -15.55
C TRP A 80 9.98 -9.83 -16.11
N SER A 81 9.57 -11.02 -15.61
CA SER A 81 8.26 -11.59 -15.93
C SER A 81 7.13 -10.63 -15.51
N PHE A 82 7.16 -10.16 -14.28
CA PHE A 82 6.16 -9.21 -13.75
C PHE A 82 6.15 -7.89 -14.55
N TYR A 83 7.33 -7.41 -14.97
CA TYR A 83 7.45 -6.22 -15.81
C TYR A 83 6.71 -6.38 -17.13
N HIS A 84 6.99 -7.46 -17.86
CA HIS A 84 6.39 -7.70 -19.18
C HIS A 84 4.90 -8.01 -19.10
N GLU A 85 4.47 -8.77 -18.09
CA GLU A 85 3.09 -9.20 -17.97
C GLU A 85 2.17 -8.10 -17.41
N HIS A 86 2.68 -7.23 -16.54
CA HIS A 86 1.82 -6.38 -15.74
C HIS A 86 2.17 -4.89 -15.73
N LEU A 87 3.45 -4.50 -15.86
CA LEU A 87 3.85 -3.11 -15.70
C LEU A 87 3.87 -2.32 -17.01
N VAL A 88 4.35 -2.90 -18.10
CA VAL A 88 4.51 -2.20 -19.40
C VAL A 88 3.17 -1.70 -19.93
N SER A 89 2.11 -2.48 -19.75
CA SER A 89 0.76 -2.17 -20.24
C SER A 89 -0.18 -1.65 -19.14
N ALA A 90 0.34 -1.34 -17.96
CA ALA A 90 -0.46 -0.84 -16.86
C ALA A 90 -1.09 0.51 -17.19
N ARG A 91 -2.31 0.74 -16.72
CA ARG A 91 -2.98 2.04 -16.83
C ARG A 91 -2.34 3.09 -15.93
N ALA A 92 -1.87 2.68 -14.77
CA ALA A 92 -1.10 3.44 -13.82
C ALA A 92 -0.31 2.47 -12.94
N ILE A 93 0.79 2.93 -12.34
CA ILE A 93 1.59 2.15 -11.41
C ILE A 93 1.66 2.94 -10.10
N ALA A 94 1.06 2.40 -9.04
CA ALA A 94 1.33 2.90 -7.70
C ALA A 94 2.70 2.40 -7.24
N PHE A 95 3.48 3.25 -6.57
CA PHE A 95 4.72 2.83 -5.95
C PHE A 95 4.91 3.51 -4.59
N ASP A 96 5.71 2.86 -3.76
CA ASP A 96 6.05 3.31 -2.41
C ASP A 96 7.43 2.76 -2.03
N ILE A 97 8.20 3.50 -1.22
CA ILE A 97 9.48 3.05 -0.69
C ILE A 97 9.45 2.98 0.83
N GLU A 98 10.10 1.96 1.38
CA GLU A 98 10.38 1.90 2.81
C GLU A 98 11.87 2.15 3.04
N THR A 99 12.19 2.96 4.05
CA THR A 99 13.56 3.38 4.31
C THR A 99 13.99 3.09 5.75
N SER A 100 15.29 2.85 5.93
CA SER A 100 15.95 2.84 7.23
C SER A 100 17.19 3.72 7.17
N GLY A 101 17.14 4.87 7.86
CA GLY A 101 18.16 5.88 7.78
C GLY A 101 18.31 6.42 6.35
N THR A 102 19.46 6.15 5.73
CA THR A 102 19.78 6.61 4.37
C THR A 102 19.61 5.54 3.29
N GLN A 103 19.06 4.37 3.65
CA GLN A 103 18.95 3.22 2.77
C GLN A 103 17.48 2.88 2.51
N ILE A 104 17.17 2.54 1.27
CA ILE A 104 15.89 1.91 0.92
C ILE A 104 15.94 0.45 1.34
N THR A 105 14.94 0.00 2.11
CA THR A 105 14.83 -1.38 2.56
C THR A 105 13.99 -2.24 1.61
N CYS A 106 12.95 -1.65 1.02
CA CYS A 106 12.20 -2.26 -0.07
C CYS A 106 11.47 -1.20 -0.90
N ILE A 107 11.05 -1.59 -2.11
CA ILE A 107 10.20 -0.80 -3.00
C ILE A 107 9.02 -1.66 -3.43
N GLY A 108 7.81 -1.11 -3.34
CA GLY A 108 6.59 -1.73 -3.84
C GLY A 108 6.12 -1.12 -5.16
N PHE A 109 5.64 -1.95 -6.08
CA PHE A 109 4.97 -1.55 -7.31
C PHE A 109 3.61 -2.25 -7.43
N ALA A 110 2.53 -1.51 -7.65
CA ALA A 110 1.20 -2.04 -7.83
C ALA A 110 0.56 -1.51 -9.11
N PRO A 111 0.43 -2.33 -10.16
CA PRO A 111 -0.28 -1.96 -11.39
C PRO A 111 -1.79 -2.02 -11.24
N ARG A 112 -2.31 -2.68 -10.20
CA ARG A 112 -3.74 -2.84 -9.88
C ARG A 112 -3.96 -2.91 -8.38
N THR A 113 -5.20 -2.74 -7.95
CA THR A 113 -5.60 -2.79 -6.53
C THR A 113 -5.51 -4.17 -5.88
N ASP A 114 -5.36 -5.21 -6.68
CA ASP A 114 -5.30 -6.61 -6.27
C ASP A 114 -3.95 -7.27 -6.55
N LEU A 115 -3.00 -6.57 -7.16
CA LEU A 115 -1.71 -7.11 -7.58
C LEU A 115 -0.57 -6.15 -7.21
N ALA A 116 0.45 -6.68 -6.54
CA ALA A 116 1.66 -5.93 -6.20
C ALA A 116 2.90 -6.81 -6.23
N LEU A 117 4.03 -6.15 -6.48
CA LEU A 117 5.38 -6.70 -6.38
C LEU A 117 6.15 -5.89 -5.35
N VAL A 118 6.83 -6.54 -4.41
CA VAL A 118 7.72 -5.91 -3.45
C VAL A 118 9.14 -6.41 -3.69
N ILE A 119 10.06 -5.49 -3.89
CA ILE A 119 11.48 -5.73 -4.14
C ILE A 119 12.25 -5.39 -2.87
N PRO A 120 12.69 -6.37 -2.09
CA PRO A 120 13.50 -6.13 -0.91
C PRO A 120 14.97 -5.83 -1.30
N PHE A 121 15.61 -4.93 -0.53
CA PHE A 121 17.05 -4.66 -0.58
C PHE A 121 17.73 -5.03 0.73
N VAL A 122 16.95 -5.11 1.81
CA VAL A 122 17.43 -5.59 3.12
C VAL A 122 16.67 -6.85 3.51
N ASP A 123 17.40 -7.89 3.91
CA ASP A 123 16.78 -9.09 4.47
C ASP A 123 16.38 -8.85 5.95
N PRO A 124 15.07 -8.77 6.27
CA PRO A 124 14.64 -8.51 7.64
C PRO A 124 14.93 -9.64 8.62
N ARG A 125 15.23 -10.86 8.13
CA ARG A 125 15.48 -12.04 8.97
C ARG A 125 16.95 -12.15 9.38
N ARG A 126 17.87 -11.75 8.49
CA ARG A 126 19.32 -11.94 8.70
C ARG A 126 20.03 -10.63 8.98
N GLY A 127 19.43 -9.50 8.61
CA GLY A 127 20.14 -8.23 8.47
C GLY A 127 21.13 -8.27 7.30
N GLY A 128 21.35 -7.15 6.65
CA GLY A 128 22.22 -7.07 5.48
C GLY A 128 21.47 -7.16 4.16
N ASN A 129 22.18 -7.40 3.07
CA ASN A 129 21.63 -7.39 1.72
C ASN A 129 20.70 -8.58 1.48
N TYR A 130 19.56 -8.32 0.84
CA TYR A 130 18.64 -9.38 0.40
C TYR A 130 19.20 -10.16 -0.79
N TRP A 131 19.82 -9.47 -1.75
CA TRP A 131 20.32 -10.07 -2.97
C TRP A 131 21.59 -10.86 -2.74
N PRO A 132 21.71 -12.09 -3.28
CA PRO A 132 22.83 -12.97 -3.00
C PRO A 132 24.15 -12.48 -3.59
N SER A 133 24.13 -11.65 -4.63
CA SER A 133 25.32 -11.08 -5.27
C SER A 133 25.12 -9.58 -5.56
N VAL A 134 26.24 -8.88 -5.71
CA VAL A 134 26.24 -7.47 -6.17
C VAL A 134 25.63 -7.34 -7.57
N SER A 135 25.84 -8.33 -8.43
CA SER A 135 25.24 -8.35 -9.78
C SER A 135 23.71 -8.41 -9.73
N ASP A 136 23.17 -9.24 -8.85
CA ASP A 136 21.71 -9.36 -8.69
C ASP A 136 21.11 -8.08 -8.10
N GLU A 137 21.80 -7.46 -7.14
CA GLU A 137 21.38 -6.17 -6.57
C GLU A 137 21.38 -5.06 -7.63
N LEU A 138 22.43 -4.97 -8.43
CA LEU A 138 22.51 -4.01 -9.53
C LEU A 138 21.40 -4.22 -10.55
N GLU A 139 21.06 -5.47 -10.87
CA GLU A 139 19.99 -5.80 -11.77
C GLU A 139 18.60 -5.44 -11.17
N ALA A 140 18.40 -5.64 -9.87
CA ALA A 140 17.21 -5.18 -9.18
C ALA A 140 17.07 -3.64 -9.22
N TRP A 141 18.16 -2.89 -9.05
CA TRP A 141 18.17 -1.44 -9.21
C TRP A 141 17.94 -1.00 -10.67
N ASN A 142 18.46 -1.74 -11.64
CA ASN A 142 18.20 -1.53 -13.06
C ASN A 142 16.71 -1.71 -13.37
N PHE A 143 16.10 -2.75 -12.82
CA PHE A 143 14.65 -2.98 -12.90
C PHE A 143 13.87 -1.78 -12.33
N VAL A 144 14.18 -1.32 -11.12
CA VAL A 144 13.53 -0.16 -10.48
C VAL A 144 13.63 1.08 -11.38
N ARG A 145 14.83 1.37 -11.88
CA ARG A 145 15.05 2.49 -12.81
C ARG A 145 14.21 2.36 -14.08
N THR A 146 14.12 1.16 -14.63
CA THR A 146 13.35 0.88 -15.85
C THR A 146 11.86 1.10 -15.60
N VAL A 147 11.30 0.59 -14.50
CA VAL A 147 9.87 0.78 -14.16
C VAL A 147 9.54 2.25 -13.91
N LEU A 148 10.39 2.96 -13.14
CA LEU A 148 10.17 4.37 -12.84
C LEU A 148 10.37 5.26 -14.09
N GLY A 149 11.14 4.81 -15.07
CA GLY A 149 11.35 5.46 -16.37
C GLY A 149 10.22 5.24 -17.38
N LEU A 150 9.29 4.31 -17.15
CA LEU A 150 8.16 4.08 -18.06
C LEU A 150 7.30 5.34 -18.22
N PRO A 151 6.70 5.59 -19.40
CA PRO A 151 5.76 6.70 -19.62
C PRO A 151 4.41 6.50 -18.92
N VAL A 152 4.18 5.30 -18.34
CA VAL A 152 2.98 4.98 -17.56
C VAL A 152 2.85 5.94 -16.37
N PRO A 153 1.66 6.50 -16.08
CA PRO A 153 1.42 7.36 -14.92
C PRO A 153 1.81 6.68 -13.60
N LYS A 154 2.58 7.39 -12.76
CA LYS A 154 2.93 6.96 -11.41
C LYS A 154 2.01 7.63 -10.39
N VAL A 155 1.57 6.86 -9.41
CA VAL A 155 0.72 7.30 -8.30
C VAL A 155 1.43 6.99 -6.99
N THR A 156 1.38 7.92 -6.04
CA THR A 156 2.03 7.77 -4.74
C THR A 156 1.12 8.21 -3.60
N GLN A 157 1.56 7.99 -2.38
CA GLN A 157 1.00 8.58 -1.17
C GLN A 157 2.11 9.40 -0.48
N ASN A 158 1.97 10.73 -0.39
CA ASN A 158 3.04 11.62 0.11
C ASN A 158 4.36 11.46 -0.67
N GLY A 159 4.22 11.29 -1.98
CA GLY A 159 5.30 10.85 -2.87
C GLY A 159 6.43 11.85 -3.05
N LEU A 160 6.29 13.07 -2.54
CA LEU A 160 7.41 14.02 -2.52
C LEU A 160 8.62 13.45 -1.76
N TYR A 161 8.35 12.69 -0.69
CA TYR A 161 9.40 11.97 0.06
C TYR A 161 10.07 10.93 -0.83
N ASP A 162 9.31 10.05 -1.44
CA ASP A 162 9.80 8.92 -2.25
C ASP A 162 10.60 9.39 -3.46
N VAL A 163 10.02 10.32 -4.22
CA VAL A 163 10.65 10.89 -5.42
C VAL A 163 11.95 11.60 -5.09
N ASN A 164 11.95 12.42 -4.03
CA ASN A 164 13.16 13.13 -3.59
C ASN A 164 14.22 12.17 -3.07
N PHE A 165 13.84 11.13 -2.32
CA PHE A 165 14.77 10.14 -1.80
C PHE A 165 15.44 9.34 -2.92
N LEU A 166 14.64 8.83 -3.88
CA LEU A 166 15.14 8.13 -5.07
C LEU A 166 16.09 9.00 -5.89
N TRP A 167 15.73 10.27 -6.12
CA TRP A 167 16.58 11.18 -6.89
C TRP A 167 17.85 11.55 -6.14
N SER A 168 17.75 12.02 -4.90
CA SER A 168 18.89 12.57 -4.17
C SER A 168 19.90 11.52 -3.72
N ARG A 169 19.44 10.29 -3.45
CA ARG A 169 20.31 9.21 -2.93
C ARG A 169 20.75 8.21 -3.98
N TYR A 170 19.88 7.93 -4.96
CA TYR A 170 20.13 6.87 -5.95
C TYR A 170 20.24 7.41 -7.39
N GLY A 171 20.01 8.70 -7.61
CA GLY A 171 20.02 9.30 -8.94
C GLY A 171 18.97 8.69 -9.88
N ILE A 172 17.85 8.21 -9.31
CA ILE A 172 16.76 7.60 -10.07
C ILE A 172 15.62 8.60 -10.23
N PRO A 173 15.38 9.11 -11.46
CA PRO A 173 14.25 9.97 -11.72
C PRO A 173 12.96 9.17 -11.84
N VAL A 174 11.84 9.80 -11.47
CA VAL A 174 10.50 9.24 -11.66
C VAL A 174 9.85 9.96 -12.84
N THR A 175 9.61 9.23 -13.91
CA THR A 175 8.93 9.75 -15.10
C THR A 175 7.42 9.69 -14.92
N ASN A 176 6.73 10.76 -15.34
CA ASN A 176 5.27 10.86 -15.30
C ASN A 176 4.68 10.58 -13.90
N TRP A 177 5.21 11.25 -12.88
CA TRP A 177 4.59 11.29 -11.56
C TRP A 177 3.33 12.14 -11.66
N ALA A 178 2.18 11.48 -11.76
CA ALA A 178 0.93 12.08 -12.17
C ALA A 178 0.04 12.45 -10.99
N GLU A 179 0.01 11.63 -9.94
CA GLU A 179 -0.92 11.81 -8.83
C GLU A 179 -0.28 11.47 -7.48
N ASP A 180 -0.71 12.21 -6.45
CA ASP A 180 -0.42 11.92 -5.04
C ASP A 180 -1.73 11.83 -4.28
N THR A 181 -2.02 10.66 -3.71
CA THR A 181 -3.28 10.42 -3.02
C THR A 181 -3.45 11.25 -1.75
N MET A 182 -2.36 11.77 -1.17
CA MET A 182 -2.43 12.70 -0.05
C MET A 182 -2.98 14.07 -0.48
N LEU A 183 -2.78 14.47 -1.74
CA LEU A 183 -3.23 15.76 -2.27
C LEU A 183 -4.64 15.71 -2.89
N LEU A 184 -5.22 14.51 -3.07
CA LEU A 184 -6.56 14.33 -3.63
C LEU A 184 -7.68 14.47 -2.59
N HIS A 185 -7.38 14.79 -1.35
CA HIS A 185 -8.28 15.02 -0.22
C HIS A 185 -8.26 16.49 0.23
#